data_5f4084be7f2c31a691da1eaa01c2f0f3
#
_entry.id   5f4084be7f2c31a691da1eaa01c2f0f3
#
_cell.length_a   1.000
_cell.length_b   1.000
_cell.length_c   1.000
_cell.angle_alpha   90.00
_cell.angle_beta   90.00
_cell.angle_gamma   90.00
#
_symmetry.space_group_name_H-M   'P 1'
#
loop_
_entity.id
_entity.type
_entity.pdbx_description
1 polymer ?
#
loop_
_entity_poly.entity_id
_entity_poly.type
_entity_poly.pdbx_seq_one_letter_code
_entity_poly.pdbx_strand_id
1 'polypeptide(L)'
;IITPGYKSPATGGFVPPGIPGHSPGIAPPCDPEQARQLLAEAGYPGGAGLPRLDALTPRGPGWDRLNEYLRSQWRENLGIDIPWQTMGIAEFLERWWGHRGHLFRNGWVADYPDPDSFLRVFVLSRLPWRHGRYLELVEQARWSLDQAQRMELYAQAEHILVDKVPILLLYYDFAHLLVKPWVRGYSTSAMQETFWKDVVIEPH
;
A
#
# COMPACT_ATOMS: atom_id res chain seq x y z
N ILE A 1 -15.86 6.31 4.32
CA ILE A 1 -14.56 7.01 4.35
C ILE A 1 -13.78 6.75 3.08
N ILE A 2 -13.84 5.54 2.53
CA ILE A 2 -13.45 5.29 1.16
C ILE A 2 -14.51 5.91 0.27
N THR A 3 -14.16 6.97 -0.45
CA THR A 3 -15.08 7.63 -1.38
C THR A 3 -15.35 6.65 -2.53
N PRO A 4 -16.60 6.15 -2.69
CA PRO A 4 -16.90 5.21 -3.77
C PRO A 4 -16.46 5.75 -5.12
N GLY A 5 -15.82 4.91 -5.93
CA GLY A 5 -15.30 5.27 -7.23
C GLY A 5 -13.88 5.88 -7.24
N TYR A 6 -13.38 6.43 -6.12
CA TYR A 6 -12.02 6.97 -6.04
C TYR A 6 -11.03 6.03 -5.37
N LYS A 7 -11.53 5.12 -4.54
CA LYS A 7 -10.74 4.13 -3.82
C LYS A 7 -11.53 2.84 -3.71
N SER A 8 -10.83 1.71 -3.77
CA SER A 8 -11.40 0.42 -3.39
C SER A 8 -10.63 -0.19 -2.23
N PRO A 9 -11.29 -0.93 -1.33
CA PRO A 9 -10.58 -1.69 -0.30
C PRO A 9 -9.52 -2.60 -0.92
N ALA A 10 -8.35 -2.69 -0.31
CA ALA A 10 -7.31 -3.61 -0.76
C ALA A 10 -7.64 -5.03 -0.27
N THR A 11 -8.45 -5.75 -1.05
CA THR A 11 -8.83 -7.15 -0.79
C THR A 11 -7.87 -8.15 -1.42
N GLY A 12 -6.93 -7.69 -2.23
CA GLY A 12 -5.86 -8.47 -2.85
C GLY A 12 -4.51 -8.22 -2.20
N GLY A 13 -3.46 -8.45 -2.96
CA GLY A 13 -2.08 -8.20 -2.56
C GLY A 13 -1.64 -6.74 -2.69
N PHE A 14 -0.33 -6.51 -2.57
CA PHE A 14 0.27 -5.18 -2.67
C PHE A 14 0.35 -4.66 -4.12
N VAL A 15 0.44 -5.56 -5.09
CA VAL A 15 0.35 -5.23 -6.51
C VAL A 15 -1.10 -4.85 -6.84
N PRO A 16 -1.39 -3.62 -7.29
CA PRO A 16 -2.76 -3.17 -7.49
C PRO A 16 -3.40 -3.79 -8.76
N PRO A 17 -4.75 -3.77 -8.85
CA PRO A 17 -5.45 -4.11 -10.09
C PRO A 17 -4.97 -3.26 -11.26
N GLY A 18 -4.86 -3.88 -12.45
CA GLY A 18 -4.36 -3.22 -13.67
C GLY A 18 -2.85 -3.36 -13.88
N ILE A 19 -2.10 -3.79 -12.88
CA ILE A 19 -0.70 -4.21 -13.04
C ILE A 19 -0.68 -5.74 -13.21
N PRO A 20 0.10 -6.29 -14.16
CA PRO A 20 0.30 -7.74 -14.28
C PRO A 20 0.75 -8.35 -12.95
N GLY A 21 0.29 -9.56 -12.64
CA GLY A 21 0.64 -10.24 -11.39
C GLY A 21 -0.15 -9.79 -10.17
N HIS A 22 -1.20 -8.97 -10.31
CA HIS A 22 -2.13 -8.70 -9.22
C HIS A 22 -2.76 -10.00 -8.69
N SER A 23 -2.71 -10.21 -7.39
CA SER A 23 -3.29 -11.36 -6.69
C SER A 23 -4.60 -10.95 -6.02
N PRO A 24 -5.78 -11.22 -6.60
CA PRO A 24 -7.06 -10.83 -6.02
C PRO A 24 -7.42 -11.71 -4.82
N GLY A 25 -8.10 -11.14 -3.83
CA GLY A 25 -8.74 -11.88 -2.73
C GLY A 25 -7.81 -12.54 -1.73
N ILE A 26 -6.51 -12.21 -1.71
CA ILE A 26 -5.54 -12.80 -0.77
C ILE A 26 -5.43 -12.05 0.57
N ALA A 27 -5.96 -10.83 0.66
CA ALA A 27 -5.96 -10.09 1.92
C ALA A 27 -6.89 -10.78 2.94
N PRO A 28 -6.50 -10.84 4.23
CA PRO A 28 -7.37 -11.39 5.26
C PRO A 28 -8.64 -10.55 5.39
N PRO A 29 -9.77 -11.19 5.74
CA PRO A 29 -11.00 -10.45 6.03
C PRO A 29 -10.83 -9.58 7.28
N CYS A 30 -11.66 -8.53 7.40
CA CYS A 30 -11.72 -7.76 8.63
C CYS A 30 -12.39 -8.63 9.72
N ASP A 31 -11.61 -9.07 10.68
CA ASP A 31 -12.05 -9.90 11.81
C ASP A 31 -11.56 -9.30 13.14
N PRO A 32 -12.39 -8.47 13.81
CA PRO A 32 -12.02 -7.87 15.08
C PRO A 32 -11.85 -8.88 16.22
N GLU A 33 -12.51 -10.04 16.17
CA GLU A 33 -12.37 -11.08 17.19
C GLU A 33 -10.99 -11.75 17.10
N GLN A 34 -10.61 -12.16 15.90
CA GLN A 34 -9.28 -12.72 15.64
C GLN A 34 -8.19 -11.67 15.97
N ALA A 35 -8.41 -10.40 15.66
CA ALA A 35 -7.45 -9.34 15.97
C ALA A 35 -7.26 -9.17 17.49
N ARG A 36 -8.34 -9.24 18.29
CA ARG A 36 -8.25 -9.23 19.77
C ARG A 36 -7.50 -10.45 20.32
N GLN A 37 -7.75 -11.62 19.76
CA GLN A 37 -7.05 -12.83 20.14
C GLN A 37 -5.55 -12.72 19.86
N LEU A 38 -5.15 -12.31 18.66
CA LEU A 38 -3.74 -12.11 18.29
C LEU A 38 -3.06 -11.06 19.18
N LEU A 39 -3.75 -9.98 19.52
CA LEU A 39 -3.22 -8.97 20.43
C LEU A 39 -2.99 -9.53 21.85
N ALA A 40 -3.90 -10.38 22.33
CA ALA A 40 -3.76 -11.05 23.62
C ALA A 40 -2.63 -12.07 23.60
N GLU A 41 -2.49 -12.86 22.55
CA GLU A 41 -1.38 -13.82 22.34
C GLU A 41 -0.01 -13.11 22.29
N ALA A 42 0.01 -11.88 21.75
CA ALA A 42 1.19 -11.02 21.76
C ALA A 42 1.51 -10.43 23.15
N GLY A 43 0.69 -10.70 24.17
CA GLY A 43 0.89 -10.22 25.52
C GLY A 43 0.20 -8.91 25.88
N TYR A 44 -0.69 -8.39 25.01
CA TYR A 44 -1.36 -7.11 25.19
C TYR A 44 -2.89 -7.23 25.17
N PRO A 45 -3.52 -8.02 26.02
CA PRO A 45 -4.96 -8.22 26.00
C PRO A 45 -5.71 -6.89 26.20
N GLY A 46 -6.60 -6.55 25.25
CA GLY A 46 -7.31 -5.26 25.24
C GLY A 46 -6.40 -4.04 25.17
N GLY A 47 -5.16 -4.19 24.68
CA GLY A 47 -4.16 -3.12 24.59
C GLY A 47 -3.40 -2.85 25.89
N ALA A 48 -3.67 -3.59 26.96
CA ALA A 48 -3.02 -3.38 28.27
C ALA A 48 -1.51 -3.63 28.17
N GLY A 49 -0.70 -2.64 28.59
CA GLY A 49 0.75 -2.73 28.57
C GLY A 49 1.41 -2.52 27.19
N LEU A 50 0.63 -2.28 26.13
CA LEU A 50 1.19 -1.96 24.82
C LEU A 50 2.07 -0.70 24.92
N PRO A 51 3.34 -0.76 24.46
CA PRO A 51 4.18 0.42 24.47
C PRO A 51 3.61 1.50 23.53
N ARG A 52 3.99 2.75 23.80
CA ARG A 52 3.59 3.85 22.91
C ARG A 52 4.15 3.62 21.51
N LEU A 53 3.27 3.62 20.52
CA LEU A 53 3.63 3.52 19.12
C LEU A 53 3.59 4.90 18.45
N ASP A 54 4.62 5.21 17.68
CA ASP A 54 4.68 6.41 16.85
C ASP A 54 4.14 6.08 15.45
N ALA A 55 2.97 6.61 15.12
CA ALA A 55 2.36 6.54 13.80
C ALA A 55 2.58 7.84 13.04
N LEU A 56 3.26 7.80 11.92
CA LEU A 56 3.72 8.96 11.17
C LEU A 56 3.02 9.04 9.81
N THR A 57 2.64 10.26 9.44
CA THR A 57 1.97 10.54 8.16
C THR A 57 2.42 11.88 7.61
N PRO A 58 2.67 12.02 6.30
CA PRO A 58 2.87 13.34 5.72
C PRO A 58 1.55 14.11 5.71
N ARG A 59 1.64 15.45 5.69
CA ARG A 59 0.47 16.31 5.54
C ARG A 59 -0.10 16.19 4.12
N GLY A 60 -1.41 16.00 4.00
CA GLY A 60 -2.06 15.90 2.70
C GLY A 60 -3.59 15.98 2.82
N PRO A 61 -4.28 16.38 1.75
CA PRO A 61 -5.74 16.50 1.76
C PRO A 61 -6.42 15.16 2.01
N GLY A 62 -7.38 15.14 2.94
CA GLY A 62 -8.18 13.96 3.27
C GLY A 62 -7.49 12.89 4.10
N TRP A 63 -6.20 13.04 4.39
CA TRP A 63 -5.46 12.04 5.16
C TRP A 63 -5.84 12.05 6.63
N ASP A 64 -6.14 13.20 7.19
CA ASP A 64 -6.55 13.32 8.60
C ASP A 64 -7.84 12.53 8.90
N ARG A 65 -8.82 12.50 7.97
CA ARG A 65 -10.05 11.70 8.13
C ARG A 65 -9.75 10.20 8.18
N LEU A 66 -8.86 9.72 7.31
CA LEU A 66 -8.50 8.30 7.31
C LEU A 66 -7.71 7.93 8.57
N ASN A 67 -6.78 8.79 8.97
CA ASN A 67 -6.00 8.59 10.19
C ASN A 67 -6.90 8.51 11.42
N GLU A 68 -7.86 9.43 11.56
CA GLU A 68 -8.80 9.42 12.67
C GLU A 68 -9.74 8.21 12.63
N TYR A 69 -10.17 7.80 11.44
CA TYR A 69 -10.96 6.58 11.29
C TYR A 69 -10.17 5.34 11.72
N LEU A 70 -8.93 5.17 11.28
CA LEU A 70 -8.09 4.03 11.69
C LEU A 70 -7.90 4.04 13.22
N ARG A 71 -7.60 5.21 13.79
CA ARG A 71 -7.45 5.37 15.23
C ARG A 71 -8.71 5.01 16.00
N SER A 72 -9.91 5.47 15.52
CA SER A 72 -11.18 5.11 16.15
C SER A 72 -11.46 3.61 16.08
N GLN A 73 -11.19 2.96 14.93
CA GLN A 73 -11.40 1.53 14.77
C GLN A 73 -10.45 0.70 15.68
N TRP A 74 -9.21 1.10 15.82
CA TRP A 74 -8.29 0.43 16.76
C TRP A 74 -8.71 0.62 18.21
N ARG A 75 -9.20 1.81 18.58
CA ARG A 75 -9.70 2.08 19.92
C ARG A 75 -10.98 1.29 20.22
N GLU A 76 -11.94 1.28 19.33
CA GLU A 76 -13.22 0.59 19.49
C GLU A 76 -13.07 -0.94 19.51
N ASN A 77 -12.25 -1.48 18.60
CA ASN A 77 -12.16 -2.92 18.42
C ASN A 77 -11.05 -3.58 19.26
N LEU A 78 -9.96 -2.87 19.54
CA LEU A 78 -8.76 -3.46 20.17
C LEU A 78 -8.41 -2.81 21.51
N GLY A 79 -9.05 -1.70 21.89
CA GLY A 79 -8.72 -0.95 23.09
C GLY A 79 -7.39 -0.19 23.01
N ILE A 80 -6.80 -0.04 21.80
CA ILE A 80 -5.53 0.64 21.60
C ILE A 80 -5.72 2.03 21.01
N ASP A 81 -4.95 3.00 21.49
CA ASP A 81 -4.97 4.38 21.00
C ASP A 81 -3.61 4.76 20.42
N ILE A 82 -3.54 4.87 19.08
CA ILE A 82 -2.32 5.23 18.36
C ILE A 82 -2.56 6.55 17.62
N PRO A 83 -2.17 7.69 18.21
CA PRO A 83 -2.33 8.99 17.59
C PRO A 83 -1.35 9.17 16.43
N TRP A 84 -1.84 9.69 15.31
CA TRP A 84 -1.03 10.02 14.15
C TRP A 84 -0.31 11.35 14.32
N GLN A 85 0.98 11.36 14.06
CA GLN A 85 1.79 12.58 13.98
C GLN A 85 1.87 13.02 12.52
N THR A 86 1.24 14.15 12.21
CA THR A 86 1.25 14.75 10.85
C THR A 86 2.39 15.74 10.72
N MET A 87 3.20 15.62 9.68
CA MET A 87 4.39 16.44 9.48
C MET A 87 4.57 16.85 8.00
N GLY A 88 5.54 17.72 7.75
CA GLY A 88 5.94 18.07 6.37
C GLY A 88 6.57 16.88 5.65
N ILE A 89 6.46 16.86 4.31
CA ILE A 89 6.96 15.71 3.52
C ILE A 89 8.46 15.47 3.71
N ALA A 90 9.27 16.51 3.82
CA ALA A 90 10.72 16.36 4.00
C ALA A 90 11.06 15.68 5.33
N GLU A 91 10.43 16.11 6.43
CA GLU A 91 10.59 15.50 7.75
C GLU A 91 10.08 14.06 7.78
N PHE A 92 8.92 13.80 7.13
CA PHE A 92 8.37 12.45 7.01
C PHE A 92 9.34 11.52 6.29
N LEU A 93 9.89 11.93 5.15
CA LEU A 93 10.85 11.12 4.38
C LEU A 93 12.13 10.87 5.17
N GLU A 94 12.64 11.86 5.88
CA GLU A 94 13.82 11.69 6.73
C GLU A 94 13.59 10.64 7.82
N ARG A 95 12.43 10.70 8.51
CA ARG A 95 12.06 9.73 9.54
C ARG A 95 11.81 8.34 8.96
N TRP A 96 11.13 8.27 7.82
CA TRP A 96 10.82 7.00 7.15
C TRP A 96 12.10 6.29 6.68
N TRP A 97 12.98 6.99 6.00
CA TRP A 97 14.26 6.41 5.55
C TRP A 97 15.20 6.08 6.70
N GLY A 98 15.13 6.84 7.79
CA GLY A 98 15.88 6.56 9.01
C GLY A 98 15.21 5.54 9.93
N HIS A 99 14.06 4.96 9.53
CA HIS A 99 13.25 4.03 10.33
C HIS A 99 12.93 4.55 11.75
N ARG A 100 12.72 5.87 11.88
CA ARG A 100 12.44 6.55 13.14
C ARG A 100 10.94 6.70 13.38
N GLY A 101 10.26 5.59 13.62
CA GLY A 101 8.83 5.45 13.86
C GLY A 101 8.43 3.98 13.83
N HIS A 102 7.20 3.69 14.24
CA HIS A 102 6.68 2.32 14.29
C HIS A 102 5.72 2.05 13.10
N LEU A 103 4.86 3.01 12.80
CA LEU A 103 3.92 2.95 11.69
C LEU A 103 4.14 4.15 10.76
N PHE A 104 4.21 3.90 9.47
CA PHE A 104 4.36 4.92 8.45
C PHE A 104 3.23 4.78 7.44
N ARG A 105 2.41 5.82 7.29
CA ARG A 105 1.40 5.82 6.25
C ARG A 105 1.95 6.40 4.97
N ASN A 106 2.01 5.59 3.94
CA ASN A 106 2.50 5.97 2.62
C ASN A 106 1.73 5.25 1.51
N GLY A 107 2.02 5.59 0.27
CA GLY A 107 1.54 4.91 -0.94
C GLY A 107 2.69 4.67 -1.91
N TRP A 108 2.45 3.82 -2.89
CA TRP A 108 3.37 3.58 -3.98
C TRP A 108 2.64 3.63 -5.31
N VAL A 109 3.23 4.33 -6.27
CA VAL A 109 2.84 4.30 -7.68
C VAL A 109 3.93 3.53 -8.42
N ALA A 110 3.55 2.65 -9.33
CA ALA A 110 4.52 1.85 -10.06
C ALA A 110 5.49 2.73 -10.87
N ASP A 111 6.79 2.45 -10.78
CA ASP A 111 7.81 3.05 -11.66
C ASP A 111 7.72 2.49 -13.08
N TYR A 112 7.21 1.26 -13.22
CA TYR A 112 6.96 0.53 -14.47
C TYR A 112 5.86 -0.52 -14.24
N PRO A 113 5.13 -0.97 -15.30
CA PRO A 113 3.93 -1.82 -15.16
C PRO A 113 4.30 -3.28 -14.89
N ASP A 114 4.90 -3.55 -13.74
CA ASP A 114 5.42 -4.86 -13.35
C ASP A 114 5.33 -5.07 -11.83
N PRO A 115 5.07 -6.29 -11.33
CA PRO A 115 5.06 -6.61 -9.91
C PRO A 115 6.38 -6.27 -9.21
N ASP A 116 7.49 -6.31 -9.92
CA ASP A 116 8.83 -6.00 -9.43
C ASP A 116 8.92 -4.61 -8.79
N SER A 117 8.22 -3.62 -9.34
CA SER A 117 8.16 -2.26 -8.77
C SER A 117 7.62 -2.25 -7.34
N PHE A 118 6.67 -3.11 -7.03
CA PHE A 118 6.06 -3.25 -5.71
C PHE A 118 6.88 -4.19 -4.81
N LEU A 119 7.07 -5.42 -5.27
CA LEU A 119 7.56 -6.50 -4.43
C LEU A 119 9.07 -6.45 -4.23
N ARG A 120 9.84 -5.97 -5.20
CA ARG A 120 11.30 -5.81 -5.06
C ARG A 120 11.69 -4.37 -4.76
N VAL A 121 11.36 -3.44 -5.67
CA VAL A 121 11.84 -2.06 -5.56
C VAL A 121 11.34 -1.42 -4.27
N PHE A 122 10.03 -1.41 -4.01
CA PHE A 122 9.50 -0.81 -2.80
C PHE A 122 9.87 -1.59 -1.55
N VAL A 123 9.54 -2.89 -1.46
CA VAL A 123 9.72 -3.68 -0.24
C VAL A 123 11.18 -3.74 0.19
N LEU A 124 12.10 -4.05 -0.74
CA LEU A 124 13.51 -4.23 -0.38
C LEU A 124 14.27 -2.93 -0.17
N SER A 125 13.86 -1.83 -0.82
CA SER A 125 14.54 -0.54 -0.69
C SER A 125 13.95 0.37 0.39
N ARG A 126 12.70 0.14 0.81
CA ARG A 126 11.95 1.06 1.69
C ARG A 126 11.59 0.47 3.06
N LEU A 127 11.58 -0.85 3.20
CA LEU A 127 11.26 -1.50 4.46
C LEU A 127 12.50 -2.13 5.09
N PRO A 128 12.65 -2.09 6.42
CA PRO A 128 13.72 -2.80 7.13
C PRO A 128 13.44 -4.32 7.23
N TRP A 129 12.25 -4.76 6.83
CA TRP A 129 11.81 -6.13 6.89
C TRP A 129 12.60 -7.04 5.93
N ARG A 130 13.01 -8.20 6.41
CA ARG A 130 13.69 -9.23 5.62
C ARG A 130 13.12 -10.60 5.97
N HIS A 131 12.82 -11.38 4.94
CA HIS A 131 12.31 -12.75 5.07
C HIS A 131 12.99 -13.62 4.01
N GLY A 132 13.72 -14.67 4.43
CA GLY A 132 14.58 -15.47 3.53
C GLY A 132 13.85 -15.99 2.30
N ARG A 133 12.72 -16.69 2.49
CA ARG A 133 11.93 -17.24 1.37
C ARG A 133 11.35 -16.16 0.45
N TYR A 134 10.97 -15.02 1.00
CA TYR A 134 10.53 -13.88 0.18
C TYR A 134 11.63 -13.37 -0.74
N LEU A 135 12.82 -13.17 -0.20
CA LEU A 135 14.00 -12.73 -0.96
C LEU A 135 14.35 -13.69 -2.08
N GLU A 136 14.35 -15.00 -1.80
CA GLU A 136 14.58 -16.04 -2.80
C GLU A 136 13.59 -15.99 -3.95
N LEU A 137 12.28 -15.90 -3.65
CA LEU A 137 11.22 -15.87 -4.65
C LEU A 137 11.32 -14.61 -5.54
N VAL A 138 11.52 -13.46 -4.94
CA VAL A 138 11.66 -12.20 -5.68
C VAL A 138 12.90 -12.20 -6.56
N GLU A 139 14.02 -12.74 -6.08
CA GLU A 139 15.26 -12.82 -6.87
C GLU A 139 15.12 -13.85 -8.00
N GLN A 140 14.49 -15.00 -7.77
CA GLN A 140 14.19 -15.97 -8.82
C GLN A 140 13.26 -15.37 -9.89
N ALA A 141 12.20 -14.66 -9.46
CA ALA A 141 11.28 -13.99 -10.39
C ALA A 141 12.00 -12.96 -11.26
N ARG A 142 12.92 -12.19 -10.68
CA ARG A 142 13.71 -11.18 -11.39
C ARG A 142 14.49 -11.75 -12.57
N TRP A 143 15.01 -12.98 -12.43
CA TRP A 143 15.85 -13.62 -13.45
C TRP A 143 15.10 -14.62 -14.32
N SER A 144 13.84 -14.93 -14.04
CA SER A 144 13.04 -15.83 -14.87
C SER A 144 12.71 -15.20 -16.22
N LEU A 145 13.02 -15.92 -17.30
CA LEU A 145 12.65 -15.56 -18.66
C LEU A 145 11.26 -16.10 -19.05
N ASP A 146 10.75 -17.07 -18.30
CA ASP A 146 9.39 -17.58 -18.46
C ASP A 146 8.41 -16.67 -17.71
N GLN A 147 7.57 -15.99 -18.46
CA GLN A 147 6.62 -15.02 -17.91
C GLN A 147 5.59 -15.67 -16.97
N ALA A 148 5.12 -16.88 -17.27
CA ALA A 148 4.15 -17.57 -16.41
C ALA A 148 4.81 -17.96 -15.08
N GLN A 149 5.98 -18.56 -15.13
CA GLN A 149 6.76 -18.89 -13.94
C GLN A 149 7.10 -17.65 -13.13
N ARG A 150 7.45 -16.56 -13.80
CA ARG A 150 7.77 -15.28 -13.17
C ARG A 150 6.60 -14.72 -12.35
N MET A 151 5.40 -14.72 -12.94
CA MET A 151 4.18 -14.26 -12.25
C MET A 151 3.84 -15.16 -11.06
N GLU A 152 4.00 -16.46 -11.18
CA GLU A 152 3.79 -17.42 -10.09
C GLU A 152 4.73 -17.19 -8.91
N LEU A 153 6.01 -16.91 -9.17
CA LEU A 153 7.00 -16.60 -8.14
C LEU A 153 6.66 -15.30 -7.39
N TYR A 154 6.20 -14.26 -8.11
CA TYR A 154 5.73 -13.03 -7.49
C TYR A 154 4.45 -13.25 -6.68
N ALA A 155 3.50 -14.06 -7.16
CA ALA A 155 2.30 -14.40 -6.41
C ALA A 155 2.63 -15.09 -5.08
N GLN A 156 3.56 -16.04 -5.08
CA GLN A 156 4.04 -16.70 -3.85
C GLN A 156 4.72 -15.70 -2.90
N ALA A 157 5.52 -14.78 -3.41
CA ALA A 157 6.14 -13.73 -2.60
C ALA A 157 5.08 -12.80 -1.99
N GLU A 158 4.07 -12.44 -2.76
CA GLU A 158 2.97 -11.58 -2.31
C GLU A 158 2.13 -12.23 -1.20
N HIS A 159 1.88 -13.53 -1.27
CA HIS A 159 1.26 -14.29 -0.18
C HIS A 159 2.07 -14.20 1.12
N ILE A 160 3.39 -14.32 1.05
CA ILE A 160 4.26 -14.15 2.24
C ILE A 160 4.16 -12.72 2.78
N LEU A 161 4.13 -11.71 1.91
CA LEU A 161 4.00 -10.32 2.30
C LEU A 161 2.69 -10.07 3.05
N VAL A 162 1.58 -10.59 2.54
CA VAL A 162 0.26 -10.48 3.15
C VAL A 162 0.19 -11.26 4.47
N ASP A 163 0.75 -12.47 4.54
CA ASP A 163 0.75 -13.31 5.75
C ASP A 163 1.62 -12.70 6.88
N LYS A 164 2.79 -12.15 6.56
CA LYS A 164 3.72 -11.58 7.56
C LYS A 164 3.46 -10.10 7.89
N VAL A 165 2.60 -9.46 7.15
CA VAL A 165 2.10 -8.09 7.37
C VAL A 165 3.20 -7.03 7.64
N PRO A 166 4.32 -6.98 6.91
CA PRO A 166 5.24 -5.84 6.98
C PRO A 166 4.61 -4.57 6.40
N ILE A 167 3.55 -4.71 5.61
CA ILE A 167 2.71 -3.65 5.05
C ILE A 167 1.25 -3.97 5.36
N LEU A 168 0.54 -3.02 5.97
CA LEU A 168 -0.91 -3.09 6.12
C LEU A 168 -1.56 -2.41 4.91
N LEU A 169 -2.15 -3.20 4.03
CA LEU A 169 -2.84 -2.72 2.84
C LEU A 169 -4.21 -2.14 3.20
N LEU A 170 -4.46 -0.90 2.81
CA LEU A 170 -5.72 -0.23 3.15
C LEU A 170 -6.66 -0.13 1.93
N TYR A 171 -6.16 0.38 0.83
CA TYR A 171 -6.95 0.60 -0.38
C TYR A 171 -6.06 0.76 -1.61
N TYR A 172 -6.67 0.58 -2.79
CA TYR A 172 -6.11 1.00 -4.07
C TYR A 172 -6.74 2.34 -4.48
N ASP A 173 -5.91 3.27 -4.94
CA ASP A 173 -6.35 4.55 -5.48
C ASP A 173 -6.73 4.43 -6.96
N PHE A 174 -7.75 5.20 -7.38
CA PHE A 174 -8.12 5.40 -8.77
C PHE A 174 -7.99 6.88 -9.15
N ALA A 175 -7.35 7.15 -10.27
CA ALA A 175 -7.35 8.47 -10.86
C ALA A 175 -8.60 8.67 -11.71
N HIS A 176 -9.34 9.75 -11.47
CA HIS A 176 -10.48 10.18 -12.29
C HIS A 176 -10.07 11.39 -13.10
N LEU A 177 -10.22 11.28 -14.41
CA LEU A 177 -9.84 12.32 -15.35
C LEU A 177 -11.08 12.84 -16.08
N LEU A 178 -11.28 14.15 -16.02
CA LEU A 178 -12.28 14.85 -16.82
C LEU A 178 -11.58 15.53 -17.99
N VAL A 179 -11.73 14.95 -19.17
CA VAL A 179 -11.12 15.45 -20.40
C VAL A 179 -12.21 16.12 -21.23
N LYS A 180 -11.99 17.37 -21.63
CA LYS A 180 -12.93 18.09 -22.48
C LYS A 180 -13.04 17.45 -23.86
N PRO A 181 -14.23 17.47 -24.52
CA PRO A 181 -14.43 16.76 -25.78
C PRO A 181 -13.57 17.27 -26.95
N TRP A 182 -13.05 18.47 -26.85
CA TRP A 182 -12.14 19.04 -27.84
C TRP A 182 -10.64 18.74 -27.57
N VAL A 183 -10.33 18.02 -26.50
CA VAL A 183 -8.98 17.52 -26.22
C VAL A 183 -8.87 16.10 -26.78
N ARG A 184 -8.04 15.91 -27.80
CA ARG A 184 -7.80 14.61 -28.44
C ARG A 184 -6.43 14.05 -28.07
N GLY A 185 -6.28 12.74 -28.18
CA GLY A 185 -5.01 12.05 -27.93
C GLY A 185 -4.57 12.05 -26.46
N TYR A 186 -5.39 12.56 -25.55
CA TYR A 186 -5.08 12.45 -24.12
C TYR A 186 -5.28 11.02 -23.66
N SER A 187 -4.21 10.39 -23.20
CA SER A 187 -4.21 9.06 -22.62
C SER A 187 -3.39 9.06 -21.34
N THR A 188 -3.73 8.16 -20.43
CA THR A 188 -2.96 7.92 -19.21
C THR A 188 -2.82 6.43 -18.98
N SER A 189 -1.78 6.04 -18.23
CA SER A 189 -1.52 4.67 -17.82
C SER A 189 -1.82 4.47 -16.33
N ALA A 190 -1.77 3.22 -15.86
CA ALA A 190 -1.84 2.90 -14.43
C ALA A 190 -0.68 3.55 -13.63
N MET A 191 0.39 3.98 -14.29
CA MET A 191 1.52 4.73 -13.73
C MET A 191 1.30 6.25 -13.73
N GLN A 192 0.12 6.72 -14.13
CA GLN A 192 -0.25 8.14 -14.23
C GLN A 192 0.61 8.93 -15.24
N GLU A 193 1.19 8.27 -16.23
CA GLU A 193 1.97 8.90 -17.28
C GLU A 193 1.07 9.34 -18.44
N THR A 194 1.34 10.53 -18.98
CA THR A 194 0.65 11.12 -20.12
C THR A 194 1.67 11.57 -21.17
N PHE A 195 1.47 11.12 -22.41
CA PHE A 195 2.31 11.54 -23.55
C PHE A 195 1.77 12.83 -24.16
N TRP A 196 2.20 13.97 -23.63
CA TRP A 196 1.74 15.31 -24.03
C TRP A 196 1.97 15.64 -25.52
N LYS A 197 2.95 15.03 -26.16
CA LYS A 197 3.24 15.20 -27.59
C LYS A 197 2.08 14.77 -28.51
N ASP A 198 1.22 13.88 -28.03
CA ASP A 198 0.10 13.32 -28.79
C ASP A 198 -1.22 14.05 -28.49
N VAL A 199 -1.21 15.03 -27.58
CA VAL A 199 -2.39 15.80 -27.20
C VAL A 199 -2.62 16.96 -28.15
N VAL A 200 -3.82 17.03 -28.72
CA VAL A 200 -4.26 18.09 -29.63
C VAL A 200 -5.51 18.77 -29.05
N ILE A 201 -5.54 20.11 -29.12
CA ILE A 201 -6.72 20.89 -28.77
C ILE A 201 -7.38 21.34 -30.09
N GLU A 202 -8.59 20.81 -30.32
CA GLU A 202 -9.41 21.21 -31.49
C GLU A 202 -10.08 22.57 -31.24
N PRO A 203 -10.39 23.34 -32.30
CA PRO A 203 -11.20 24.55 -32.16
C PRO A 203 -12.55 24.27 -31.51
N HIS A 204 -13.00 25.10 -30.58
CA HIS A 204 -14.24 24.92 -29.82
C HIS A 204 -14.93 26.25 -29.52
#